data_5c637f3ac114df4ea7f5dc21b5e38903
#
_entry.id   5c637f3ac114df4ea7f5dc21b5e38903
#
_cell.length_a   1.000
_cell.length_b   1.000
_cell.length_c   1.000
_cell.angle_alpha   90.00
_cell.angle_beta   90.00
_cell.angle_gamma   90.00
#
_symmetry.space_group_name_H-M   'P 1'
#
loop_
_entity.id
_entity.type
_entity.pdbx_description
1 polymer ?
#
loop_
_entity_poly.entity_id
_entity_poly.type
_entity_poly.pdbx_seq_one_letter_code
_entity_poly.pdbx_strand_id
1 'polypeptide(L)'
;NYIINKYKKLGYFNTKVTLDMKADTTGANNKKMLIHVDKGRRVKVNSIEFVGNNVVKTSKLKSKFKNTKSKFFGRFWKRSKYIEADYKEDLAAVMEYYKEKGYRDARIIMDTVTIANNSIDIKIELEEGNKYYFGDISFLGNTVYTDQQLSRVLGLKKGDTYNGVLLKKRIADQTKPDGEDLTNLYQNNGY
;
A
#
# COMPACT_ATOMS: atom_id res chain seq x y z
N ASN A 1 -24.04 8.70 -12.01
CA ASN A 1 -23.03 7.76 -11.48
C ASN A 1 -21.71 8.42 -11.02
N TYR A 2 -21.27 9.57 -11.57
CA TYR A 2 -20.01 10.23 -11.17
C TYR A 2 -19.99 10.61 -9.69
N ILE A 3 -21.05 11.26 -9.19
CA ILE A 3 -21.16 11.69 -7.78
C ILE A 3 -21.10 10.47 -6.85
N ILE A 4 -21.87 9.42 -7.13
CA ILE A 4 -21.88 8.19 -6.34
C ILE A 4 -20.48 7.57 -6.27
N ASN A 5 -19.78 7.47 -7.41
CA ASN A 5 -18.43 6.90 -7.47
C ASN A 5 -17.41 7.74 -6.67
N LYS A 6 -17.54 9.07 -6.69
CA LYS A 6 -16.69 9.96 -5.89
C LYS A 6 -16.90 9.74 -4.38
N TYR A 7 -18.16 9.58 -3.95
CA TYR A 7 -18.46 9.27 -2.55
C TYR A 7 -18.04 7.86 -2.13
N LYS A 8 -18.15 6.85 -3.03
CA LYS A 8 -17.62 5.51 -2.78
C LYS A 8 -16.13 5.52 -2.48
N LYS A 9 -15.33 6.27 -3.26
CA LYS A 9 -13.89 6.44 -3.02
C LYS A 9 -13.57 7.06 -1.66
N LEU A 10 -14.52 7.79 -1.07
CA LEU A 10 -14.40 8.37 0.28
C LEU A 10 -14.99 7.46 1.38
N GLY A 11 -15.41 6.23 1.04
CA GLY A 11 -15.95 5.24 1.97
C GLY A 11 -17.46 5.35 2.24
N TYR A 12 -18.20 6.08 1.40
CA TYR A 12 -19.65 6.19 1.48
C TYR A 12 -20.31 5.32 0.41
N PHE A 13 -20.58 4.07 0.72
CA PHE A 13 -21.08 3.08 -0.25
C PHE A 13 -22.58 3.14 -0.45
N ASN A 14 -23.33 3.77 0.46
CA ASN A 14 -24.79 3.89 0.42
C ASN A 14 -25.24 5.29 -0.02
N THR A 15 -24.42 6.01 -0.79
CA THR A 15 -24.79 7.34 -1.31
C THR A 15 -25.93 7.22 -2.31
N LYS A 16 -26.98 8.01 -2.08
CA LYS A 16 -28.12 8.17 -2.99
C LYS A 16 -28.08 9.55 -3.62
N VAL A 17 -28.36 9.60 -4.92
CA VAL A 17 -28.45 10.85 -5.67
C VAL A 17 -29.80 10.87 -6.40
N THR A 18 -30.61 11.87 -6.11
CA THR A 18 -31.88 12.11 -6.80
C THR A 18 -31.83 13.44 -7.54
N LEU A 19 -32.54 13.49 -8.66
CA LEU A 19 -32.62 14.64 -9.54
C LEU A 19 -34.07 15.10 -9.62
N ASP A 20 -34.31 16.37 -9.27
CA ASP A 20 -35.62 17.03 -9.46
C ASP A 20 -35.49 18.10 -10.52
N MET A 21 -36.43 18.10 -11.46
CA MET A 21 -36.55 19.11 -12.50
C MET A 21 -37.76 20.00 -12.22
N LYS A 22 -37.52 21.29 -11.98
CA LYS A 22 -38.62 22.29 -11.77
C LYS A 22 -38.60 23.29 -12.92
N ALA A 23 -39.76 23.81 -13.25
CA ALA A 23 -39.86 24.95 -14.17
C ALA A 23 -39.12 26.16 -13.56
N ASP A 24 -38.30 26.82 -14.34
CA ASP A 24 -37.68 28.08 -13.93
C ASP A 24 -38.54 29.23 -14.49
N THR A 25 -39.02 30.07 -13.60
CA THR A 25 -39.91 31.23 -13.95
C THR A 25 -39.13 32.45 -14.44
N THR A 26 -37.78 32.37 -14.43
CA THR A 26 -36.91 33.51 -14.82
C THR A 26 -36.63 33.59 -16.33
N GLY A 27 -37.10 32.63 -17.14
CA GLY A 27 -36.97 32.63 -18.59
C GLY A 27 -37.85 31.64 -19.31
N ALA A 28 -38.24 31.93 -20.54
CA ALA A 28 -39.00 31.01 -21.37
C ALA A 28 -38.20 29.74 -21.67
N ASN A 29 -38.79 28.56 -21.43
CA ASN A 29 -38.19 27.24 -21.65
C ASN A 29 -37.01 26.88 -20.74
N ASN A 30 -36.77 27.60 -19.65
CA ASN A 30 -35.75 27.26 -18.68
C ASN A 30 -36.25 26.20 -17.67
N LYS A 31 -35.37 25.29 -17.28
CA LYS A 31 -35.64 24.31 -16.19
C LYS A 31 -34.53 24.38 -15.17
N LYS A 32 -34.91 24.43 -13.90
CA LYS A 32 -34.01 24.35 -12.76
C LYS A 32 -33.82 22.90 -12.37
N MET A 33 -32.59 22.42 -12.41
CA MET A 33 -32.24 21.07 -11.94
C MET A 33 -31.74 21.14 -10.49
N LEU A 34 -32.37 20.36 -9.61
CA LEU A 34 -31.97 20.21 -8.20
C LEU A 34 -31.37 18.82 -8.04
N ILE A 35 -30.15 18.77 -7.55
CA ILE A 35 -29.44 17.52 -7.28
C ILE A 35 -29.40 17.33 -5.77
N HIS A 36 -30.11 16.32 -5.27
CA HIS A 36 -30.11 15.96 -3.87
C HIS A 36 -29.12 14.81 -3.65
N VAL A 37 -28.15 15.00 -2.75
CA VAL A 37 -27.14 14.01 -2.42
C VAL A 37 -27.26 13.60 -0.97
N ASP A 38 -27.76 12.39 -0.72
CA ASP A 38 -27.66 11.74 0.59
C ASP A 38 -26.42 10.83 0.60
N LYS A 39 -25.36 11.29 1.25
CA LYS A 39 -24.10 10.53 1.36
C LYS A 39 -24.22 9.26 2.21
N GLY A 40 -25.21 9.15 3.07
CA GLY A 40 -25.35 8.05 4.00
C GLY A 40 -24.24 7.99 5.06
N ARG A 41 -24.06 6.82 5.67
CA ARG A 41 -23.02 6.57 6.67
C ARG A 41 -21.78 5.96 6.02
N ARG A 42 -20.60 6.33 6.51
CA ARG A 42 -19.35 5.65 6.12
C ARG A 42 -19.37 4.21 6.61
N VAL A 43 -18.93 3.30 5.75
CA VAL A 43 -18.69 1.91 6.14
C VAL A 43 -17.48 1.80 7.06
N LYS A 44 -17.53 0.84 7.99
CA LYS A 44 -16.47 0.59 8.96
C LYS A 44 -15.88 -0.79 8.71
N VAL A 45 -14.57 -0.92 8.78
CA VAL A 45 -13.90 -2.21 8.70
C VAL A 45 -14.17 -2.97 9.99
N ASN A 46 -14.85 -4.10 9.87
CA ASN A 46 -15.18 -5.01 10.97
C ASN A 46 -14.03 -5.99 11.22
N SER A 47 -13.63 -6.70 10.18
CA SER A 47 -12.54 -7.68 10.25
C SER A 47 -11.56 -7.55 9.09
N ILE A 48 -10.30 -7.98 9.34
CA ILE A 48 -9.28 -8.20 8.33
C ILE A 48 -8.70 -9.57 8.63
N GLU A 49 -8.83 -10.50 7.69
CA GLU A 49 -8.33 -11.86 7.78
C GLU A 49 -7.25 -12.08 6.74
N PHE A 50 -6.18 -12.78 7.13
CA PHE A 50 -5.13 -13.25 6.23
C PHE A 50 -5.15 -14.77 6.20
N VAL A 51 -5.02 -15.33 5.00
CA VAL A 51 -4.97 -16.76 4.74
C VAL A 51 -3.72 -17.05 3.91
N GLY A 52 -3.04 -18.16 4.19
CA GLY A 52 -1.80 -18.55 3.50
C GLY A 52 -0.51 -17.99 4.13
N ASN A 53 -0.62 -17.19 5.19
CA ASN A 53 0.53 -16.67 5.94
C ASN A 53 1.00 -17.68 7.01
N ASN A 54 1.73 -18.69 6.56
CA ASN A 54 2.20 -19.77 7.44
C ASN A 54 3.45 -19.38 8.25
N VAL A 55 4.31 -18.54 7.70
CA VAL A 55 5.58 -18.09 8.29
C VAL A 55 5.42 -16.78 9.03
N VAL A 56 4.77 -15.79 8.40
CA VAL A 56 4.59 -14.49 9.01
C VAL A 56 3.29 -14.44 9.82
N LYS A 57 3.40 -14.13 11.10
CA LYS A 57 2.23 -14.02 12.00
C LYS A 57 1.24 -12.98 11.51
N THR A 58 -0.05 -13.30 11.50
CA THR A 58 -1.16 -12.41 11.13
C THR A 58 -1.10 -11.06 11.86
N SER A 59 -0.68 -11.04 13.13
CA SER A 59 -0.53 -9.80 13.90
C SER A 59 0.50 -8.84 13.29
N LYS A 60 1.59 -9.37 12.71
CA LYS A 60 2.60 -8.58 12.01
C LYS A 60 2.06 -8.01 10.70
N LEU A 61 1.32 -8.81 9.93
CA LEU A 61 0.68 -8.33 8.71
C LEU A 61 -0.34 -7.22 9.02
N LYS A 62 -1.21 -7.43 10.01
CA LYS A 62 -2.17 -6.40 10.48
C LYS A 62 -1.47 -5.12 10.97
N SER A 63 -0.26 -5.20 11.51
CA SER A 63 0.50 -4.02 11.93
C SER A 63 0.96 -3.15 10.77
N LYS A 64 1.06 -3.71 9.55
CA LYS A 64 1.41 -2.99 8.32
C LYS A 64 0.23 -2.20 7.74
N PHE A 65 -0.99 -2.60 8.07
CA PHE A 65 -2.18 -1.84 7.76
C PHE A 65 -2.24 -0.58 8.63
N LYS A 66 -1.69 0.53 8.12
CA LYS A 66 -1.65 1.81 8.85
C LYS A 66 -2.93 2.60 8.70
N ASN A 67 -3.54 2.54 7.53
CA ASN A 67 -4.69 3.33 7.12
C ASN A 67 -6.00 2.57 7.33
N THR A 68 -6.06 1.30 6.89
CA THR A 68 -7.24 0.43 6.97
C THR A 68 -7.15 -0.45 8.22
N LYS A 69 -7.88 -0.09 9.28
CA LYS A 69 -7.85 -0.83 10.55
C LYS A 69 -9.22 -1.36 10.91
N SER A 70 -9.27 -2.62 11.36
CA SER A 70 -10.48 -3.19 11.94
C SER A 70 -10.80 -2.53 13.28
N LYS A 71 -12.06 -2.64 13.70
CA LYS A 71 -12.48 -2.28 15.05
C LYS A 71 -11.72 -3.14 16.06
N PHE A 72 -11.14 -2.52 17.09
CA PHE A 72 -10.54 -3.22 18.21
C PHE A 72 -11.14 -2.70 19.51
N PHE A 73 -11.48 -3.61 20.40
CA PHE A 73 -11.96 -3.29 21.74
C PHE A 73 -10.87 -2.50 22.48
N GLY A 74 -11.14 -1.25 22.85
CA GLY A 74 -10.15 -0.34 23.46
C GLY A 74 -9.69 0.82 22.58
N ARG A 75 -10.06 0.88 21.31
CA ARG A 75 -9.76 2.03 20.42
C ARG A 75 -11.03 2.81 20.06
N PHE A 76 -11.70 3.36 21.04
CA PHE A 76 -12.92 4.15 20.83
C PHE A 76 -12.71 5.42 20.00
N TRP A 77 -11.48 5.93 19.90
CA TRP A 77 -11.13 7.21 19.28
C TRP A 77 -10.67 7.14 17.83
N LYS A 78 -10.25 5.97 17.31
CA LYS A 78 -9.81 5.84 15.92
C LYS A 78 -10.89 5.19 15.08
N ARG A 79 -11.41 5.95 14.12
CA ARG A 79 -12.43 5.50 13.17
C ARG A 79 -11.82 4.47 12.21
N SER A 80 -12.34 3.25 12.21
CA SER A 80 -12.04 2.24 11.19
C SER A 80 -12.74 2.65 9.90
N LYS A 81 -12.04 3.37 9.02
CA LYS A 81 -12.55 3.78 7.71
C LYS A 81 -12.07 2.77 6.67
N TYR A 82 -12.88 2.55 5.64
CA TYR A 82 -12.41 1.93 4.42
C TYR A 82 -12.35 2.99 3.31
N ILE A 83 -11.16 3.19 2.77
CA ILE A 83 -10.89 4.02 1.60
C ILE A 83 -10.05 3.14 0.67
N GLU A 84 -10.51 2.94 -0.56
CA GLU A 84 -9.90 1.98 -1.49
C GLU A 84 -8.42 2.29 -1.77
N ALA A 85 -8.06 3.56 -1.92
CA ALA A 85 -6.67 3.98 -2.13
C ALA A 85 -5.79 3.61 -0.92
N ASP A 86 -6.24 3.95 0.30
CA ASP A 86 -5.57 3.63 1.55
C ASP A 86 -5.38 2.11 1.73
N TYR A 87 -6.39 1.33 1.32
CA TYR A 87 -6.33 -0.13 1.38
C TYR A 87 -5.28 -0.70 0.43
N LYS A 88 -5.19 -0.18 -0.80
CA LYS A 88 -4.15 -0.58 -1.76
C LYS A 88 -2.74 -0.26 -1.26
N GLU A 89 -2.55 0.87 -0.60
CA GLU A 89 -1.28 1.22 0.03
C GLU A 89 -0.93 0.24 1.17
N ASP A 90 -1.90 -0.13 1.99
CA ASP A 90 -1.71 -1.11 3.06
C ASP A 90 -1.35 -2.50 2.52
N LEU A 91 -1.97 -2.96 1.41
CA LEU A 91 -1.59 -4.20 0.72
C LEU A 91 -0.16 -4.13 0.18
N ALA A 92 0.22 -3.01 -0.43
CA ALA A 92 1.58 -2.80 -0.92
C ALA A 92 2.60 -2.85 0.24
N ALA A 93 2.29 -2.25 1.39
CA ALA A 93 3.14 -2.29 2.58
C ALA A 93 3.32 -3.72 3.16
N VAL A 94 2.30 -4.57 3.03
CA VAL A 94 2.42 -6.01 3.38
C VAL A 94 3.38 -6.71 2.43
N MET A 95 3.26 -6.48 1.12
CA MET A 95 4.16 -7.10 0.14
C MET A 95 5.61 -6.59 0.28
N GLU A 96 5.79 -5.30 0.57
CA GLU A 96 7.10 -4.73 0.86
C GLU A 96 7.73 -5.40 2.10
N TYR A 97 6.93 -5.61 3.16
CA TYR A 97 7.40 -6.31 4.35
C TYR A 97 7.87 -7.74 4.06
N TYR A 98 7.16 -8.50 3.21
CA TYR A 98 7.61 -9.82 2.79
C TYR A 98 8.95 -9.76 2.04
N LYS A 99 9.10 -8.79 1.12
CA LYS A 99 10.36 -8.58 0.38
C LYS A 99 11.52 -8.20 1.30
N GLU A 100 11.27 -7.38 2.33
CA GLU A 100 12.27 -7.05 3.37
C GLU A 100 12.70 -8.29 4.18
N LYS A 101 11.83 -9.28 4.31
CA LYS A 101 12.10 -10.53 5.04
C LYS A 101 12.67 -11.66 4.17
N GLY A 102 12.94 -11.38 2.92
CA GLY A 102 13.53 -12.34 1.98
C GLY A 102 12.52 -13.13 1.16
N TYR A 103 11.24 -12.91 1.33
CA TYR A 103 10.19 -13.57 0.55
C TYR A 103 9.91 -12.80 -0.74
N ARG A 104 10.84 -12.91 -1.68
CA ARG A 104 10.82 -12.17 -2.95
C ARG A 104 9.56 -12.46 -3.77
N ASP A 105 9.13 -13.72 -3.78
CA ASP A 105 8.03 -14.20 -4.62
C ASP A 105 6.68 -14.16 -3.90
N ALA A 106 6.64 -13.58 -2.71
CA ALA A 106 5.39 -13.39 -1.98
C ALA A 106 4.40 -12.56 -2.82
N ARG A 107 3.16 -13.03 -2.88
CA ARG A 107 2.11 -12.38 -3.66
C ARG A 107 0.74 -12.52 -3.00
N ILE A 108 -0.13 -11.57 -3.25
CA ILE A 108 -1.54 -11.68 -2.95
C ILE A 108 -2.19 -12.42 -4.11
N ILE A 109 -2.84 -13.55 -3.80
CA ILE A 109 -3.57 -14.37 -4.79
C ILE A 109 -4.93 -13.76 -5.04
N MET A 110 -5.64 -13.41 -3.95
CA MET A 110 -6.96 -12.81 -4.01
C MET A 110 -7.21 -11.94 -2.78
N ASP A 111 -7.91 -10.84 -2.96
CA ASP A 111 -8.48 -10.08 -1.88
C ASP A 111 -9.99 -9.91 -2.09
N THR A 112 -10.76 -10.19 -1.06
CA THR A 112 -12.22 -10.10 -1.09
C THR A 112 -12.68 -9.07 -0.06
N VAL A 113 -13.47 -8.10 -0.53
CA VAL A 113 -14.08 -7.07 0.31
C VAL A 113 -15.58 -7.25 0.32
N THR A 114 -16.12 -7.77 1.42
CA THR A 114 -17.56 -7.99 1.60
C THR A 114 -18.17 -6.85 2.37
N ILE A 115 -19.25 -6.26 1.82
CA ILE A 115 -19.96 -5.13 2.43
C ILE A 115 -21.32 -5.60 2.89
N ALA A 116 -21.59 -5.52 4.19
CA ALA A 116 -22.88 -5.83 4.77
C ALA A 116 -23.19 -4.85 5.92
N ASN A 117 -24.42 -4.33 5.98
CA ASN A 117 -24.93 -3.50 7.10
C ASN A 117 -23.98 -2.37 7.55
N ASN A 118 -23.43 -1.60 6.61
CA ASN A 118 -22.41 -0.55 6.85
C ASN A 118 -21.10 -1.07 7.48
N SER A 119 -20.83 -2.36 7.40
CA SER A 119 -19.57 -3.00 7.81
C SER A 119 -18.89 -3.63 6.62
N ILE A 120 -17.58 -3.71 6.69
CA ILE A 120 -16.73 -4.36 5.71
C ILE A 120 -15.92 -5.45 6.40
N ASP A 121 -15.95 -6.63 5.82
CA ASP A 121 -15.06 -7.74 6.13
C ASP A 121 -14.10 -7.94 4.96
N ILE A 122 -12.81 -7.99 5.26
CA ILE A 122 -11.74 -8.11 4.29
C ILE A 122 -11.06 -9.45 4.51
N LYS A 123 -10.98 -10.28 3.46
CA LYS A 123 -10.21 -11.51 3.44
C LYS A 123 -9.12 -11.40 2.39
N ILE A 124 -7.87 -11.66 2.77
CA ILE A 124 -6.69 -11.56 1.93
C ILE A 124 -6.04 -12.93 1.88
N GLU A 125 -6.01 -13.52 0.70
CA GLU A 125 -5.33 -14.78 0.44
C GLU A 125 -3.98 -14.49 -0.20
N LEU A 126 -2.92 -15.02 0.38
CA LEU A 126 -1.55 -14.78 -0.08
C LEU A 126 -0.75 -16.08 -0.13
N GLU A 127 0.29 -16.05 -0.93
CA GLU A 127 1.31 -17.09 -1.00
C GLU A 127 2.64 -16.46 -0.62
N GLU A 128 3.34 -17.05 0.36
CA GLU A 128 4.58 -16.48 0.89
C GLU A 128 5.80 -16.78 0.01
N GLY A 129 5.76 -17.91 -0.70
CA GLY A 129 6.89 -18.41 -1.49
C GLY A 129 8.08 -18.82 -0.62
N ASN A 130 9.25 -18.95 -1.25
CA ASN A 130 10.48 -19.32 -0.59
C ASN A 130 11.24 -18.12 -0.04
N LYS A 131 12.01 -18.35 1.04
CA LYS A 131 12.93 -17.34 1.56
C LYS A 131 14.25 -17.40 0.80
N TYR A 132 14.71 -16.25 0.32
CA TYR A 132 15.94 -16.09 -0.44
C TYR A 132 17.04 -15.45 0.40
N TYR A 133 18.28 -15.72 0.00
CA TYR A 133 19.50 -15.17 0.58
C TYR A 133 20.39 -14.64 -0.53
N PHE A 134 21.30 -13.72 -0.22
CA PHE A 134 22.30 -13.27 -1.16
C PHE A 134 23.32 -14.39 -1.42
N GLY A 135 23.60 -14.64 -2.70
CA GLY A 135 24.72 -15.46 -3.13
C GLY A 135 26.04 -14.67 -3.13
N ASP A 136 26.95 -15.07 -4.00
CA ASP A 136 28.19 -14.32 -4.22
C ASP A 136 27.87 -12.97 -4.87
N ILE A 137 28.54 -11.91 -4.40
CA ILE A 137 28.42 -10.56 -4.90
C ILE A 137 29.76 -10.18 -5.53
N SER A 138 29.74 -9.81 -6.79
CA SER A 138 30.92 -9.36 -7.54
C SER A 138 30.62 -8.03 -8.21
N PHE A 139 31.64 -7.22 -8.37
CA PHE A 139 31.60 -5.96 -9.09
C PHE A 139 32.36 -6.11 -10.42
N LEU A 140 31.80 -5.57 -11.49
CA LEU A 140 32.41 -5.63 -12.81
C LEU A 140 32.54 -4.22 -13.38
N GLY A 141 33.69 -3.90 -13.98
CA GLY A 141 33.92 -2.59 -14.60
C GLY A 141 34.27 -1.47 -13.60
N ASN A 142 34.53 -1.80 -12.34
CA ASN A 142 34.84 -0.85 -11.28
C ASN A 142 36.32 -0.46 -11.31
N THR A 143 36.72 0.43 -12.24
CA THR A 143 38.10 0.90 -12.39
C THR A 143 38.51 1.97 -11.38
N VAL A 144 37.55 2.66 -10.75
CA VAL A 144 37.77 3.78 -9.82
C VAL A 144 37.82 3.31 -8.38
N TYR A 145 36.94 2.44 -7.99
CA TYR A 145 36.84 1.90 -6.63
C TYR A 145 37.11 0.41 -6.61
N THR A 146 37.83 -0.05 -5.57
CA THR A 146 38.06 -1.48 -5.37
C THR A 146 36.79 -2.21 -4.94
N ASP A 147 36.71 -3.52 -5.18
CA ASP A 147 35.63 -4.38 -4.71
C ASP A 147 35.40 -4.25 -3.20
N GLN A 148 36.48 -4.09 -2.43
CA GLN A 148 36.41 -3.92 -0.98
C GLN A 148 35.71 -2.61 -0.59
N GLN A 149 35.99 -1.51 -1.30
CA GLN A 149 35.35 -0.22 -1.06
C GLN A 149 33.85 -0.28 -1.41
N LEU A 150 33.51 -0.83 -2.59
CA LEU A 150 32.15 -1.00 -3.03
C LEU A 150 31.35 -1.93 -2.11
N SER A 151 31.94 -3.05 -1.68
CA SER A 151 31.31 -3.98 -0.72
C SER A 151 31.02 -3.31 0.62
N ARG A 152 31.87 -2.40 1.09
CA ARG A 152 31.67 -1.66 2.34
C ARG A 152 30.48 -0.72 2.22
N VAL A 153 30.32 0.00 1.11
CA VAL A 153 29.19 0.90 0.86
C VAL A 153 27.91 0.10 0.66
N LEU A 154 27.97 -0.99 -0.12
CA LEU A 154 26.83 -1.88 -0.32
C LEU A 154 26.32 -2.47 1.01
N GLY A 155 27.24 -2.87 1.90
CA GLY A 155 26.91 -3.38 3.23
C GLY A 155 26.11 -4.68 3.23
N LEU A 156 26.19 -5.46 2.15
CA LEU A 156 25.54 -6.76 1.97
C LEU A 156 26.60 -7.82 1.68
N LYS A 157 26.37 -9.04 2.17
CA LYS A 157 27.30 -10.15 1.97
C LYS A 157 26.57 -11.47 1.68
N LYS A 158 27.30 -12.42 1.14
CA LYS A 158 26.82 -13.79 0.94
C LYS A 158 26.23 -14.36 2.21
N GLY A 159 25.05 -14.98 2.11
CA GLY A 159 24.32 -15.58 3.22
C GLY A 159 23.40 -14.63 3.97
N ASP A 160 23.48 -13.32 3.77
CA ASP A 160 22.50 -12.39 4.31
C ASP A 160 21.11 -12.67 3.72
N THR A 161 20.06 -12.48 4.51
CA THR A 161 18.69 -12.58 3.99
C THR A 161 18.50 -11.58 2.85
N TYR A 162 18.00 -12.06 1.72
CA TYR A 162 17.70 -11.20 0.57
C TYR A 162 16.70 -10.10 0.96
N ASN A 163 17.10 -8.87 0.83
CA ASN A 163 16.26 -7.71 1.06
C ASN A 163 16.35 -6.78 -0.16
N GLY A 164 15.40 -6.97 -1.09
CA GLY A 164 15.39 -6.20 -2.34
C GLY A 164 15.12 -4.70 -2.13
N VAL A 165 14.45 -4.31 -1.05
CA VAL A 165 14.23 -2.91 -0.69
C VAL A 165 15.55 -2.27 -0.24
N LEU A 166 16.28 -2.95 0.65
CA LEU A 166 17.59 -2.49 1.12
C LEU A 166 18.60 -2.46 -0.02
N LEU A 167 18.63 -3.51 -0.87
CA LEU A 167 19.52 -3.56 -2.04
C LEU A 167 19.34 -2.34 -2.94
N LYS A 168 18.10 -1.99 -3.29
CA LYS A 168 17.81 -0.81 -4.10
C LYS A 168 18.32 0.47 -3.45
N LYS A 169 18.11 0.64 -2.14
CA LYS A 169 18.60 1.81 -1.40
C LYS A 169 20.13 1.87 -1.33
N ARG A 170 20.80 0.73 -1.24
CA ARG A 170 22.26 0.67 -1.23
C ARG A 170 22.89 0.93 -2.60
N ILE A 171 22.16 0.65 -3.67
CA ILE A 171 22.58 0.99 -5.03
C ILE A 171 22.30 2.46 -5.35
N ALA A 172 21.05 2.91 -5.11
CA ALA A 172 20.61 4.28 -5.40
C ALA A 172 19.39 4.62 -4.51
N ASP A 173 19.58 5.42 -3.47
CA ASP A 173 18.48 5.88 -2.60
C ASP A 173 17.88 7.18 -3.13
N GLN A 174 16.88 7.06 -3.97
CA GLN A 174 16.15 8.21 -4.52
C GLN A 174 15.47 9.11 -3.45
N THR A 175 15.35 8.61 -2.22
CA THR A 175 14.76 9.39 -1.11
C THR A 175 15.79 10.25 -0.37
N LYS A 176 17.09 10.04 -0.66
CA LYS A 176 18.21 10.74 -0.04
C LYS A 176 19.25 11.11 -1.11
N PRO A 177 19.08 12.25 -1.79
CA PRO A 177 20.00 12.67 -2.88
C PRO A 177 21.48 12.70 -2.48
N ASP A 178 21.79 12.95 -1.19
CA ASP A 178 23.14 12.99 -0.65
C ASP A 178 23.44 11.75 0.24
N GLY A 179 22.74 10.63 -0.02
CA GLY A 179 22.88 9.39 0.76
C GLY A 179 24.18 8.65 0.49
N GLU A 180 24.56 7.80 1.45
CA GLU A 180 25.70 6.89 1.31
C GLU A 180 25.27 5.62 0.52
N ASP A 181 25.13 5.74 -0.79
CA ASP A 181 24.86 4.63 -1.70
C ASP A 181 25.89 4.58 -2.84
N LEU A 182 25.88 3.48 -3.62
CA LEU A 182 26.86 3.27 -4.68
C LEU A 182 26.78 4.34 -5.77
N THR A 183 25.59 4.78 -6.14
CA THR A 183 25.40 5.80 -7.17
C THR A 183 25.96 7.14 -6.71
N ASN A 184 25.65 7.57 -5.49
CA ASN A 184 26.15 8.81 -4.92
C ASN A 184 27.67 8.77 -4.69
N LEU A 185 28.23 7.61 -4.35
CA LEU A 185 29.69 7.45 -4.25
C LEU A 185 30.39 7.83 -5.56
N TYR A 186 29.84 7.43 -6.71
CA TYR A 186 30.40 7.79 -8.01
C TYR A 186 30.06 9.25 -8.37
N GLN A 187 28.83 9.68 -8.27
CA GLN A 187 28.40 11.02 -8.67
C GLN A 187 29.07 12.13 -7.87
N ASN A 188 29.24 11.98 -6.55
CA ASN A 188 29.90 12.96 -5.69
C ASN A 188 31.40 13.11 -6.00
N ASN A 189 31.98 12.17 -6.74
CA ASN A 189 33.40 12.18 -7.16
C ASN A 189 33.54 12.41 -8.69
N GLY A 190 32.48 12.87 -9.35
CA GLY A 190 32.52 13.32 -10.75
C GLY A 190 32.44 12.20 -11.79
N TYR A 191 31.84 11.04 -11.43
CA TYR A 191 31.66 9.89 -12.32
C TYR A 191 30.21 9.59 -12.59
#